data_35f83e388e14c55799198f12caf1707b
#
_entry.id   35f83e388e14c55799198f12caf1707b
#
_cell.length_a   1.000
_cell.length_b   1.000
_cell.length_c   1.000
_cell.angle_alpha   90.00
_cell.angle_beta   90.00
_cell.angle_gamma   90.00
#
_symmetry.space_group_name_H-M   'P 1'
#
loop_
_entity.id
_entity.type
_entity.pdbx_description
1 polymer ?
#
loop_
_entity_poly.entity_id
_entity_poly.type
_entity_poly.pdbx_seq_one_letter_code
_entity_poly.pdbx_strand_id
1 'polypeptide(L)'
;MQPERHRPGGHLRLLAAAVMALSAAAAAAQQVRIDPHVQTRLTWTDNAAATARDIGSGWIAEVSPGVSIARDGGRVSGRMDLSLRNLVDSADSDRNASYLAMRGRGQIEAVEDLLFVDVDASISRDNPSLFGGRSRDDYLSASRSNQVRSLGIAPRLQLRFGDTAGVLSYQARWLDSERATNDQRLGQWSASLGNATAFGVFGWGVNYQRSDTAYGGSGSPDVTQEVARATLFINVTPQFRLRAIGGREENDYAVRRGERGTIVGGGFDWNPSPRTQVAGTTEKRIFGRGHDLRINHRRARSAWELGWSRDISSSLQNLASIYDDPVFRLFYEALAASEPDPVERERLTRELLQTLGYGSGGLRDSVVSTNYFVDRRLRA
;
A
#
# COMPACT_ATOMS: atom_id res chain seq x y z
N MET A 1 33.41 -2.56 -31.32
CA MET A 1 32.30 -2.08 -30.48
C MET A 1 31.40 -3.29 -30.21
N GLN A 2 31.56 -3.94 -29.05
CA GLN A 2 30.68 -5.04 -28.63
C GLN A 2 29.56 -4.47 -27.77
N PRO A 3 28.32 -4.90 -27.92
CA PRO A 3 27.23 -4.45 -27.04
C PRO A 3 27.36 -5.15 -25.70
N GLU A 4 27.43 -4.39 -24.64
CA GLU A 4 27.34 -4.87 -23.26
C GLU A 4 26.00 -5.56 -23.05
N ARG A 5 26.03 -6.83 -22.77
CA ARG A 5 24.87 -7.60 -22.35
C ARG A 5 24.50 -7.19 -20.90
N HIS A 6 23.46 -6.42 -20.75
CA HIS A 6 22.80 -6.23 -19.47
C HIS A 6 22.39 -7.60 -18.90
N ARG A 7 22.99 -8.00 -17.79
CA ARG A 7 22.66 -9.24 -17.05
C ARG A 7 21.46 -8.95 -16.12
N PRO A 8 20.28 -9.51 -16.36
CA PRO A 8 19.12 -9.36 -15.46
C PRO A 8 19.17 -10.35 -14.29
N GLY A 9 20.29 -10.50 -13.62
CA GLY A 9 20.48 -11.57 -12.63
C GLY A 9 20.50 -11.15 -11.17
N GLY A 10 20.60 -9.84 -10.87
CA GLY A 10 20.81 -9.37 -9.50
C GLY A 10 19.56 -9.46 -8.62
N HIS A 11 18.41 -9.09 -9.15
CA HIS A 11 17.17 -8.97 -8.39
C HIS A 11 16.49 -10.32 -8.10
N LEU A 12 16.64 -11.30 -9.00
CA LEU A 12 16.14 -12.66 -8.76
C LEU A 12 16.89 -13.36 -7.64
N ARG A 13 18.18 -13.06 -7.48
CA ARG A 13 19.02 -13.59 -6.39
C ARG A 13 18.65 -12.99 -5.04
N LEU A 14 18.24 -11.72 -4.98
CA LEU A 14 17.75 -11.07 -3.76
C LEU A 14 16.38 -11.61 -3.33
N LEU A 15 15.47 -11.86 -4.27
CA LEU A 15 14.21 -12.52 -3.99
C LEU A 15 14.39 -13.95 -3.48
N ALA A 16 15.30 -14.72 -4.09
CA ALA A 16 15.64 -16.06 -3.63
C ALA A 16 16.31 -16.06 -2.25
N ALA A 17 17.16 -15.08 -1.95
CA ALA A 17 17.79 -14.93 -0.66
C ALA A 17 16.80 -14.52 0.45
N ALA A 18 15.81 -13.67 0.14
CA ALA A 18 14.74 -13.30 1.07
C ALA A 18 13.83 -14.50 1.38
N VAL A 19 13.51 -15.32 0.38
CA VAL A 19 12.73 -16.55 0.58
C VAL A 19 13.52 -17.60 1.36
N MET A 20 14.84 -17.73 1.14
CA MET A 20 15.69 -18.65 1.90
C MET A 20 15.94 -18.18 3.34
N ALA A 21 16.01 -16.87 3.62
CA ALA A 21 16.11 -16.35 4.98
C ALA A 21 14.82 -16.61 5.78
N LEU A 22 13.65 -16.59 5.16
CA LEU A 22 12.39 -16.99 5.76
C LEU A 22 12.33 -18.49 6.09
N SER A 23 12.97 -19.34 5.30
CA SER A 23 13.01 -20.80 5.52
C SER A 23 14.01 -21.24 6.60
N ALA A 24 15.10 -20.49 6.81
CA ALA A 24 16.08 -20.79 7.87
C ALA A 24 15.57 -20.48 9.30
N ALA A 25 14.54 -19.64 9.45
CA ALA A 25 13.87 -19.37 10.72
C ALA A 25 12.85 -20.45 11.14
N ALA A 26 12.69 -21.52 10.37
CA ALA A 26 11.69 -22.57 10.56
C ALA A 26 11.99 -23.59 11.70
N ALA A 27 13.07 -23.41 12.46
CA ALA A 27 13.48 -24.35 13.52
C ALA A 27 12.80 -24.13 14.90
N ALA A 28 11.95 -23.14 15.05
CA ALA A 28 11.17 -22.94 16.27
C ALA A 28 9.70 -23.34 16.03
N ALA A 29 9.18 -24.20 16.91
CA ALA A 29 7.94 -24.98 16.91
C ALA A 29 6.60 -24.20 16.70
N GLN A 30 6.52 -23.25 15.79
CA GLN A 30 5.27 -22.62 15.36
C GLN A 30 4.87 -23.15 14.00
N GLN A 31 3.63 -23.59 13.89
CA GLN A 31 3.11 -24.21 12.67
C GLN A 31 3.14 -23.22 11.50
N VAL A 32 3.98 -23.50 10.51
CA VAL A 32 3.86 -22.90 9.19
C VAL A 32 2.75 -23.66 8.48
N ARG A 33 1.70 -22.96 8.11
CA ARG A 33 0.60 -23.53 7.33
C ARG A 33 0.90 -23.34 5.85
N ILE A 34 0.84 -24.43 5.11
CA ILE A 34 1.06 -24.48 3.65
C ILE A 34 -0.18 -25.09 3.02
N ASP A 35 -0.92 -24.30 2.28
CA ASP A 35 -2.18 -24.66 1.65
C ASP A 35 -2.03 -24.62 0.12
N PRO A 36 -1.79 -25.75 -0.56
CA PRO A 36 -1.84 -25.82 -2.01
C PRO A 36 -3.29 -25.73 -2.48
N HIS A 37 -3.51 -24.99 -3.57
CA HIS A 37 -4.82 -24.81 -4.16
C HIS A 37 -4.76 -24.75 -5.67
N VAL A 38 -5.88 -25.04 -6.33
CA VAL A 38 -6.05 -24.83 -7.77
C VAL A 38 -7.34 -24.07 -7.97
N GLN A 39 -7.23 -22.91 -8.65
CA GLN A 39 -8.41 -22.15 -9.06
C GLN A 39 -8.65 -22.39 -10.54
N THR A 40 -9.89 -22.62 -10.91
CA THR A 40 -10.31 -22.72 -12.30
C THR A 40 -11.40 -21.71 -12.57
N ARG A 41 -11.33 -21.04 -13.71
CA ARG A 41 -12.36 -20.09 -14.16
C ARG A 41 -12.62 -20.29 -15.64
N LEU A 42 -13.89 -20.27 -16.01
CA LEU A 42 -14.31 -20.24 -17.39
C LEU A 42 -15.17 -19.01 -17.60
N THR A 43 -14.74 -18.15 -18.51
CA THR A 43 -15.45 -16.91 -18.87
C THR A 43 -15.88 -16.99 -20.32
N TRP A 44 -17.16 -16.83 -20.59
CA TRP A 44 -17.65 -16.61 -21.93
C TRP A 44 -17.89 -15.12 -22.15
N THR A 45 -17.54 -14.63 -23.32
CA THR A 45 -17.72 -13.24 -23.70
C THR A 45 -18.13 -13.14 -25.16
N ASP A 46 -18.96 -12.17 -25.49
CA ASP A 46 -19.36 -11.81 -26.85
C ASP A 46 -18.36 -10.86 -27.52
N ASN A 47 -17.40 -10.33 -26.78
CA ASN A 47 -16.31 -9.49 -27.25
C ASN A 47 -14.97 -9.95 -26.66
N ALA A 48 -14.46 -11.09 -27.14
CA ALA A 48 -13.21 -11.67 -26.68
C ALA A 48 -12.00 -10.77 -26.98
N ALA A 49 -12.07 -9.96 -28.01
CA ALA A 49 -11.00 -9.03 -28.39
C ALA A 49 -10.97 -7.77 -27.52
N ALA A 50 -12.02 -7.49 -26.74
CA ALA A 50 -12.18 -6.24 -25.99
C ALA A 50 -11.95 -4.98 -26.85
N THR A 51 -12.28 -5.05 -28.14
CA THR A 51 -12.12 -3.96 -29.11
C THR A 51 -13.48 -3.60 -29.73
N ALA A 52 -13.64 -2.34 -30.13
CA ALA A 52 -14.86 -1.88 -30.79
C ALA A 52 -14.97 -2.33 -32.26
N ARG A 53 -13.89 -2.90 -32.84
CA ARG A 53 -13.81 -3.22 -34.27
C ARG A 53 -13.85 -4.70 -34.58
N ASP A 54 -13.45 -5.54 -33.62
CA ASP A 54 -13.40 -6.99 -33.80
C ASP A 54 -14.21 -7.64 -32.69
N ILE A 55 -15.51 -7.78 -32.93
CA ILE A 55 -16.49 -8.33 -31.97
C ILE A 55 -16.63 -9.81 -32.32
N GLY A 56 -15.82 -10.64 -31.70
CA GLY A 56 -15.90 -12.09 -31.75
C GLY A 56 -16.29 -12.69 -30.42
N SER A 57 -17.25 -13.61 -30.39
CA SER A 57 -17.55 -14.37 -29.18
C SER A 57 -16.52 -15.48 -28.96
N GLY A 58 -16.18 -15.71 -27.71
CA GLY A 58 -15.26 -16.76 -27.33
C GLY A 58 -15.35 -17.10 -25.84
N TRP A 59 -14.67 -18.16 -25.46
CA TRP A 59 -14.49 -18.48 -24.07
C TRP A 59 -13.02 -18.40 -23.69
N ILE A 60 -12.75 -18.01 -22.46
CA ILE A 60 -11.42 -17.93 -21.86
C ILE A 60 -11.42 -18.87 -20.66
N ALA A 61 -10.53 -19.86 -20.72
CA ALA A 61 -10.31 -20.77 -19.62
C ALA A 61 -9.06 -20.33 -18.85
N GLU A 62 -9.17 -20.28 -17.53
CA GLU A 62 -8.03 -20.06 -16.63
C GLU A 62 -7.88 -21.24 -15.70
N VAL A 63 -6.63 -21.72 -15.57
CA VAL A 63 -6.22 -22.70 -14.57
C VAL A 63 -5.04 -22.13 -13.81
N SER A 64 -5.24 -21.95 -12.50
CA SER A 64 -4.27 -21.26 -11.65
C SER A 64 -3.90 -22.13 -10.45
N PRO A 65 -2.93 -23.07 -10.59
CA PRO A 65 -2.34 -23.73 -9.44
C PRO A 65 -1.59 -22.72 -8.58
N GLY A 66 -1.70 -22.88 -7.26
CA GLY A 66 -1.09 -21.95 -6.33
C GLY A 66 -0.79 -22.60 -4.97
N VAL A 67 -0.11 -21.84 -4.14
CA VAL A 67 0.19 -22.19 -2.76
C VAL A 67 0.09 -20.94 -1.88
N SER A 68 -0.64 -21.06 -0.79
CA SER A 68 -0.68 -20.05 0.28
C SER A 68 0.18 -20.54 1.44
N ILE A 69 1.08 -19.69 1.91
CA ILE A 69 1.94 -19.97 3.06
C ILE A 69 1.63 -18.92 4.12
N ALA A 70 1.29 -19.37 5.31
CA ALA A 70 1.03 -18.48 6.45
C ALA A 70 1.81 -18.93 7.69
N ARG A 71 2.30 -17.98 8.44
CA ARG A 71 2.87 -18.17 9.76
C ARG A 71 2.34 -17.08 10.67
N ASP A 72 1.65 -17.49 11.71
CA ASP A 72 1.08 -16.58 12.70
C ASP A 72 1.83 -16.73 14.03
N GLY A 73 2.20 -15.61 14.63
CA GLY A 73 2.83 -15.54 15.94
C GLY A 73 4.34 -15.75 15.97
N GLY A 74 4.93 -15.49 17.15
CA GLY A 74 6.37 -15.46 17.40
C GLY A 74 7.06 -14.23 16.78
N ARG A 75 8.38 -14.28 16.75
CA ARG A 75 9.22 -13.18 16.22
C ARG A 75 9.15 -13.02 14.69
N VAL A 76 8.57 -13.99 13.99
CA VAL A 76 8.40 -13.95 12.53
C VAL A 76 6.97 -14.34 12.23
N SER A 77 6.23 -13.42 11.66
CA SER A 77 4.88 -13.65 11.16
C SER A 77 4.78 -13.21 9.71
N GLY A 78 3.89 -13.80 8.95
CA GLY A 78 3.70 -13.42 7.56
C GLY A 78 2.82 -14.34 6.78
N ARG A 79 2.49 -13.89 5.59
CA ARG A 79 1.66 -14.61 4.63
C ARG A 79 2.17 -14.37 3.22
N MET A 80 2.18 -15.42 2.42
CA MET A 80 2.52 -15.37 1.01
C MET A 80 1.51 -16.21 0.23
N ASP A 81 1.02 -15.67 -0.85
CA ASP A 81 0.22 -16.34 -1.85
C ASP A 81 0.95 -16.30 -3.19
N LEU A 82 1.13 -17.44 -3.81
CA LEU A 82 1.83 -17.61 -5.06
C LEU A 82 0.95 -18.45 -5.99
N SER A 83 0.69 -17.98 -7.20
CA SER A 83 -0.07 -18.72 -8.20
C SER A 83 0.52 -18.55 -9.61
N LEU A 84 0.50 -19.64 -10.37
CA LEU A 84 0.83 -19.62 -11.79
C LEU A 84 -0.47 -19.59 -12.58
N ARG A 85 -0.78 -18.45 -13.17
CA ARG A 85 -2.00 -18.27 -13.95
C ARG A 85 -1.77 -18.66 -15.39
N ASN A 86 -2.53 -19.65 -15.86
CA ASN A 86 -2.50 -20.13 -17.25
C ASN A 86 -3.84 -19.79 -17.89
N LEU A 87 -3.78 -19.01 -18.95
CA LEU A 87 -4.94 -18.55 -19.71
C LEU A 87 -4.93 -19.15 -21.09
N VAL A 88 -6.07 -19.67 -21.51
CA VAL A 88 -6.31 -20.18 -22.86
C VAL A 88 -7.53 -19.48 -23.43
N ASP A 89 -7.33 -18.78 -24.54
CA ASP A 89 -8.38 -18.07 -25.28
C ASP A 89 -8.78 -18.90 -26.50
N SER A 90 -10.09 -19.19 -26.66
CA SER A 90 -10.61 -19.96 -27.78
C SER A 90 -10.72 -19.16 -29.08
N ALA A 91 -10.77 -17.85 -29.00
CA ALA A 91 -10.93 -16.97 -30.15
C ALA A 91 -9.59 -16.58 -30.77
N ASP A 92 -8.52 -16.54 -29.97
CA ASP A 92 -7.21 -16.10 -30.42
C ASP A 92 -6.08 -16.77 -29.57
N SER A 93 -5.38 -17.71 -30.18
CA SER A 93 -4.28 -18.44 -29.53
C SER A 93 -3.09 -17.55 -29.15
N ASP A 94 -2.91 -16.41 -29.82
CA ASP A 94 -1.85 -15.44 -29.50
C ASP A 94 -2.07 -14.74 -28.16
N ARG A 95 -3.24 -14.88 -27.59
CA ARG A 95 -3.60 -14.39 -26.26
C ARG A 95 -3.38 -15.40 -25.15
N ASN A 96 -3.02 -16.62 -25.50
CA ASN A 96 -2.64 -17.60 -24.49
C ASN A 96 -1.45 -17.07 -23.70
N ALA A 97 -1.54 -17.10 -22.38
CA ALA A 97 -0.53 -16.53 -21.52
C ALA A 97 -0.36 -17.34 -20.24
N SER A 98 0.89 -17.48 -19.83
CA SER A 98 1.23 -17.99 -18.51
C SER A 98 2.02 -16.95 -17.77
N TYR A 99 1.59 -16.59 -16.56
CA TYR A 99 2.28 -15.61 -15.76
C TYR A 99 2.18 -15.91 -14.26
N LEU A 100 3.23 -15.50 -13.55
CA LEU A 100 3.31 -15.64 -12.11
C LEU A 100 2.59 -14.46 -11.45
N ALA A 101 1.69 -14.77 -10.52
CA ALA A 101 1.12 -13.82 -9.59
C ALA A 101 1.59 -14.15 -8.17
N MET A 102 2.08 -13.17 -7.45
CA MET A 102 2.56 -13.33 -6.08
C MET A 102 2.13 -12.15 -5.23
N ARG A 103 1.75 -12.41 -4.01
CA ARG A 103 1.59 -11.41 -2.98
C ARG A 103 2.12 -11.97 -1.67
N GLY A 104 3.03 -11.25 -1.05
CA GLY A 104 3.61 -11.63 0.23
C GLY A 104 3.76 -10.43 1.13
N ARG A 105 3.58 -10.65 2.42
CA ARG A 105 3.92 -9.70 3.48
C ARG A 105 4.39 -10.47 4.69
N GLY A 106 5.35 -9.90 5.39
CA GLY A 106 5.87 -10.47 6.62
C GLY A 106 6.40 -9.41 7.54
N GLN A 107 6.48 -9.74 8.81
CA GLN A 107 7.08 -8.94 9.85
C GLN A 107 8.05 -9.80 10.64
N ILE A 108 9.21 -9.25 10.89
CA ILE A 108 10.25 -9.85 11.71
C ILE A 108 10.48 -8.93 12.91
N GLU A 109 10.33 -9.44 14.10
CA GLU A 109 10.74 -8.79 15.33
C GLU A 109 12.22 -9.14 15.61
N ALA A 110 13.12 -8.29 15.12
CA ALA A 110 14.56 -8.52 15.21
C ALA A 110 15.07 -8.32 16.63
N VAL A 111 14.53 -7.33 17.35
CA VAL A 111 14.76 -7.09 18.77
C VAL A 111 13.41 -6.91 19.44
N GLU A 112 13.20 -7.64 20.52
CA GLU A 112 11.92 -7.68 21.25
C GLU A 112 11.44 -6.27 21.62
N ASP A 113 10.20 -5.96 21.24
CA ASP A 113 9.49 -4.70 21.46
C ASP A 113 10.21 -3.44 20.94
N LEU A 114 11.36 -3.58 20.26
CA LEU A 114 12.21 -2.47 19.86
C LEU A 114 12.37 -2.35 18.35
N LEU A 115 12.83 -3.43 17.67
CA LEU A 115 13.16 -3.39 16.26
C LEU A 115 12.35 -4.39 15.46
N PHE A 116 11.55 -3.87 14.56
CA PHE A 116 10.74 -4.64 13.61
C PHE A 116 11.22 -4.39 12.18
N VAL A 117 11.10 -5.40 11.35
CA VAL A 117 11.36 -5.29 9.91
C VAL A 117 10.11 -5.81 9.19
N ASP A 118 9.42 -4.91 8.53
CA ASP A 118 8.29 -5.25 7.67
C ASP A 118 8.79 -5.49 6.24
N VAL A 119 8.30 -6.54 5.59
CA VAL A 119 8.66 -6.90 4.21
C VAL A 119 7.37 -7.15 3.44
N ASP A 120 7.27 -6.54 2.27
CA ASP A 120 6.20 -6.82 1.32
C ASP A 120 6.77 -7.09 -0.08
N ALA A 121 6.16 -8.01 -0.79
CA ALA A 121 6.52 -8.32 -2.16
C ALA A 121 5.27 -8.64 -2.98
N SER A 122 5.24 -8.20 -4.23
CA SER A 122 4.17 -8.57 -5.15
C SER A 122 4.66 -8.71 -6.58
N ILE A 123 4.00 -9.60 -7.31
CA ILE A 123 4.09 -9.73 -8.76
C ILE A 123 2.65 -9.71 -9.27
N SER A 124 2.34 -8.72 -10.09
CA SER A 124 1.00 -8.52 -10.65
C SER A 124 1.08 -8.05 -12.09
N ARG A 125 -0.03 -8.11 -12.80
CA ARG A 125 -0.17 -7.46 -14.10
C ARG A 125 -0.92 -6.15 -13.94
N ASP A 126 -0.44 -5.11 -14.61
CA ASP A 126 -1.06 -3.79 -14.61
C ASP A 126 -1.32 -3.32 -16.04
N ASN A 127 -2.40 -2.58 -16.23
CA ASN A 127 -2.70 -1.97 -17.52
C ASN A 127 -2.17 -0.53 -17.55
N PRO A 128 -1.16 -0.22 -18.36
CA PRO A 128 -0.52 1.09 -18.37
C PRO A 128 -1.36 2.20 -19.02
N SER A 129 -2.57 1.90 -19.51
CA SER A 129 -3.39 2.88 -20.22
C SER A 129 -4.40 3.56 -19.28
N LEU A 130 -4.30 4.88 -19.16
CA LEU A 130 -5.31 5.74 -18.48
C LEU A 130 -6.67 5.74 -19.22
N PHE A 131 -6.67 5.47 -20.53
CA PHE A 131 -7.83 5.55 -21.43
C PHE A 131 -8.18 4.20 -22.05
N GLY A 132 -7.42 3.14 -21.76
CA GLY A 132 -7.75 1.78 -22.19
C GLY A 132 -9.01 1.31 -21.47
N GLY A 133 -9.92 0.66 -22.21
CA GLY A 133 -11.10 0.05 -21.63
C GLY A 133 -10.69 -0.86 -20.48
N ARG A 134 -11.15 -0.53 -19.27
CA ARG A 134 -10.93 -1.36 -18.09
C ARG A 134 -11.89 -2.52 -18.14
N SER A 135 -11.40 -3.68 -18.48
CA SER A 135 -12.15 -4.89 -18.21
C SER A 135 -12.09 -5.20 -16.72
N ARG A 136 -13.21 -5.55 -16.13
CA ARG A 136 -13.24 -6.09 -14.76
C ARG A 136 -12.41 -7.36 -14.61
N ASP A 137 -12.12 -8.01 -15.74
CA ASP A 137 -11.33 -9.23 -15.81
C ASP A 137 -9.96 -8.90 -16.43
N ASP A 138 -8.88 -9.15 -15.71
CA ASP A 138 -7.48 -9.04 -16.17
C ASP A 138 -7.21 -9.76 -17.49
N TYR A 139 -8.13 -10.65 -17.90
CA TYR A 139 -8.02 -11.50 -19.08
C TYR A 139 -8.21 -10.77 -20.40
N LEU A 140 -9.13 -9.83 -20.45
CA LEU A 140 -9.47 -9.13 -21.71
C LEU A 140 -8.41 -8.09 -22.11
N SER A 141 -7.45 -7.82 -21.24
CA SER A 141 -6.32 -6.93 -21.49
C SER A 141 -4.98 -7.62 -21.59
N ALA A 142 -4.94 -8.95 -21.67
CA ALA A 142 -3.70 -9.75 -21.62
C ALA A 142 -2.63 -9.33 -22.65
N SER A 143 -3.02 -8.90 -23.84
CA SER A 143 -2.10 -8.40 -24.87
C SER A 143 -1.51 -7.02 -24.59
N ARG A 144 -2.06 -6.26 -23.64
CA ARG A 144 -1.64 -4.89 -23.29
C ARG A 144 -1.16 -4.75 -21.85
N SER A 145 -1.26 -5.81 -21.05
CA SER A 145 -0.86 -5.78 -19.65
C SER A 145 0.65 -5.85 -19.52
N ASN A 146 1.16 -5.12 -18.55
CA ASN A 146 2.55 -5.05 -18.16
C ASN A 146 2.75 -5.77 -16.83
N GLN A 147 3.71 -6.66 -16.73
CA GLN A 147 4.04 -7.28 -15.45
C GLN A 147 4.78 -6.30 -14.59
N VAL A 148 4.29 -6.09 -13.38
CA VAL A 148 4.88 -5.22 -12.38
C VAL A 148 5.30 -6.06 -11.18
N ARG A 149 6.53 -5.86 -10.73
CA ARG A 149 7.12 -6.48 -9.55
C ARG A 149 7.39 -5.40 -8.52
N SER A 150 6.99 -5.60 -7.30
CA SER A 150 7.34 -4.69 -6.21
C SER A 150 7.97 -5.45 -5.05
N LEU A 151 8.93 -4.81 -4.40
CA LEU A 151 9.55 -5.25 -3.16
C LEU A 151 9.64 -4.06 -2.24
N GLY A 152 9.15 -4.20 -1.02
CA GLY A 152 9.26 -3.22 0.06
C GLY A 152 9.96 -3.83 1.26
N ILE A 153 10.86 -3.07 1.88
CA ILE A 153 11.51 -3.42 3.15
C ILE A 153 11.45 -2.18 4.04
N ALA A 154 10.92 -2.34 5.25
CA ALA A 154 10.71 -1.23 6.16
C ALA A 154 11.16 -1.59 7.60
N PRO A 155 12.44 -1.41 7.97
CA PRO A 155 12.86 -1.45 9.35
C PRO A 155 12.21 -0.31 10.15
N ARG A 156 11.74 -0.63 11.36
CA ARG A 156 11.03 0.27 12.24
C ARG A 156 11.50 0.08 13.68
N LEU A 157 12.04 1.14 14.25
CA LEU A 157 12.48 1.20 15.64
C LEU A 157 11.37 1.87 16.47
N GLN A 158 10.90 1.17 17.51
CA GLN A 158 9.94 1.72 18.47
C GLN A 158 10.68 2.21 19.70
N LEU A 159 10.48 3.46 20.05
CA LEU A 159 11.13 4.11 21.18
C LEU A 159 10.10 4.40 22.27
N ARG A 160 10.41 4.07 23.51
CA ARG A 160 9.56 4.40 24.65
C ARG A 160 10.42 4.82 25.84
N PHE A 161 10.21 6.05 26.31
CA PHE A 161 10.93 6.64 27.45
C PHE A 161 9.90 7.23 28.41
N GLY A 162 9.43 6.45 29.37
CA GLY A 162 8.29 6.83 30.21
C GLY A 162 7.05 7.07 29.35
N ASP A 163 6.45 8.24 29.47
CA ASP A 163 5.25 8.64 28.69
C ASP A 163 5.59 9.20 27.30
N THR A 164 6.88 9.32 26.98
CA THR A 164 7.32 9.74 25.66
C THR A 164 7.46 8.53 24.75
N ALA A 165 6.75 8.55 23.63
CA ALA A 165 6.80 7.49 22.64
C ALA A 165 7.26 8.03 21.29
N GLY A 166 7.99 7.20 20.56
CA GLY A 166 8.46 7.55 19.23
C GLY A 166 8.64 6.34 18.32
N VAL A 167 8.70 6.63 17.05
CA VAL A 167 8.98 5.65 16.01
C VAL A 167 9.97 6.27 15.01
N LEU A 168 11.03 5.54 14.72
CA LEU A 168 11.92 5.84 13.61
C LEU A 168 11.80 4.70 12.60
N SER A 169 11.50 5.01 11.36
CA SER A 169 11.42 4.01 10.30
C SER A 169 12.10 4.48 9.02
N TYR A 170 12.59 3.51 8.28
CA TYR A 170 13.07 3.68 6.93
C TYR A 170 12.33 2.70 6.05
N GLN A 171 11.79 3.15 4.94
CA GLN A 171 11.16 2.30 3.94
C GLN A 171 11.94 2.40 2.63
N ALA A 172 12.37 1.26 2.12
CA ALA A 172 12.89 1.13 0.76
C ALA A 172 11.87 0.34 -0.06
N ARG A 173 11.51 0.86 -1.23
CA ARG A 173 10.61 0.20 -2.16
C ARG A 173 11.17 0.25 -3.57
N TRP A 174 11.14 -0.89 -4.23
CA TRP A 174 11.50 -1.05 -5.63
C TRP A 174 10.27 -1.49 -6.40
N LEU A 175 10.07 -0.88 -7.53
CA LEU A 175 9.04 -1.23 -8.49
C LEU A 175 9.73 -1.42 -9.83
N ASP A 176 9.68 -2.64 -10.32
CA ASP A 176 10.21 -3.02 -11.65
C ASP A 176 9.02 -3.34 -12.55
N SER A 177 9.07 -2.87 -13.77
CA SER A 177 8.05 -3.07 -14.78
C SER A 177 8.70 -3.62 -16.06
N GLU A 178 7.97 -4.44 -16.83
CA GLU A 178 8.48 -4.90 -18.14
C GLU A 178 8.83 -3.75 -19.08
N ARG A 179 8.28 -2.57 -18.82
CA ARG A 179 8.64 -1.31 -19.46
C ARG A 179 9.51 -0.52 -18.50
N ALA A 180 10.83 -0.55 -18.73
CA ALA A 180 11.82 0.11 -17.86
C ALA A 180 11.59 1.60 -17.60
N THR A 181 10.81 2.28 -18.46
CA THR A 181 10.41 3.67 -18.24
C THR A 181 9.47 3.88 -17.02
N ASN A 182 8.89 2.80 -16.52
CA ASN A 182 7.99 2.82 -15.37
C ASN A 182 8.65 2.30 -14.09
N ASP A 183 9.93 1.94 -14.14
CA ASP A 183 10.68 1.55 -12.95
C ASP A 183 10.76 2.68 -11.97
N GLN A 184 10.63 2.38 -10.68
CA GLN A 184 10.66 3.38 -9.63
C GLN A 184 11.38 2.83 -8.40
N ARG A 185 12.07 3.72 -7.70
CA ARG A 185 12.69 3.45 -6.41
C ARG A 185 12.29 4.52 -5.43
N LEU A 186 11.80 4.10 -4.29
CA LEU A 186 11.42 4.98 -3.18
C LEU A 186 12.29 4.66 -1.98
N GLY A 187 12.95 5.68 -1.43
CA GLY A 187 13.53 5.66 -0.11
C GLY A 187 12.78 6.65 0.77
N GLN A 188 12.25 6.22 1.90
CA GLN A 188 11.50 7.10 2.80
C GLN A 188 11.96 6.93 4.24
N TRP A 189 12.39 8.03 4.85
CA TRP A 189 12.60 8.15 6.27
C TRP A 189 11.36 8.74 6.93
N SER A 190 10.96 8.20 8.06
CA SER A 190 9.99 8.84 8.93
C SER A 190 10.42 8.72 10.40
N ALA A 191 10.31 9.81 11.13
CA ALA A 191 10.56 9.88 12.54
C ALA A 191 9.42 10.60 13.23
N SER A 192 8.95 10.05 14.32
CA SER A 192 7.99 10.71 15.19
C SER A 192 8.42 10.53 16.64
N LEU A 193 8.28 11.56 17.44
CA LEU A 193 8.53 11.53 18.87
C LEU A 193 7.56 12.50 19.54
N GLY A 194 6.96 12.10 20.65
CA GLY A 194 6.06 12.99 21.34
C GLY A 194 5.60 12.46 22.70
N ASN A 195 5.12 13.40 23.49
CA ASN A 195 4.45 13.17 24.75
C ASN A 195 3.21 14.08 24.81
N ALA A 196 2.04 13.48 24.74
CA ALA A 196 0.79 14.22 24.63
C ALA A 196 0.38 14.93 25.91
N THR A 197 0.99 14.61 27.06
CA THR A 197 0.68 15.11 28.40
C THR A 197 1.91 15.52 29.19
N ALA A 198 3.03 15.83 28.51
CA ALA A 198 4.33 16.10 29.10
C ALA A 198 4.29 17.13 30.26
N PHE A 199 3.40 18.12 30.15
CA PHE A 199 3.24 19.20 31.12
C PHE A 199 1.78 19.33 31.54
N GLY A 200 1.08 18.20 31.79
CA GLY A 200 -0.32 18.16 32.20
C GLY A 200 -1.27 18.55 31.07
N VAL A 201 -1.70 19.80 31.05
CA VAL A 201 -2.58 20.32 29.99
C VAL A 201 -1.86 20.44 28.64
N PHE A 202 -0.55 20.59 28.64
CA PHE A 202 0.23 20.75 27.43
C PHE A 202 1.01 19.47 27.11
N GLY A 203 1.08 19.16 25.84
CA GLY A 203 1.91 18.11 25.28
C GLY A 203 2.61 18.59 24.03
N TRP A 204 3.52 17.79 23.51
CA TRP A 204 4.30 18.10 22.32
C TRP A 204 4.49 16.88 21.43
N GLY A 205 4.75 17.13 20.18
CA GLY A 205 5.13 16.12 19.22
C GLY A 205 5.97 16.71 18.11
N VAL A 206 6.91 15.93 17.61
CA VAL A 206 7.70 16.27 16.42
C VAL A 206 7.59 15.15 15.41
N ASN A 207 7.47 15.52 14.14
CA ASN A 207 7.41 14.58 13.04
C ASN A 207 8.38 15.04 11.95
N TYR A 208 9.15 14.11 11.42
CA TYR A 208 10.03 14.31 10.29
C TYR A 208 9.75 13.23 9.26
N GLN A 209 9.68 13.63 8.00
CA GLN A 209 9.53 12.73 6.87
C GLN A 209 10.38 13.23 5.71
N ARG A 210 11.15 12.32 5.12
CA ARG A 210 11.88 12.56 3.88
C ARG A 210 11.63 11.41 2.92
N SER A 211 11.32 11.71 1.69
CA SER A 211 11.06 10.75 0.64
C SER A 211 11.88 11.12 -0.59
N ASP A 212 12.69 10.20 -1.04
CA ASP A 212 13.50 10.29 -2.26
C ASP A 212 12.94 9.30 -3.27
N THR A 213 12.46 9.78 -4.42
CA THR A 213 11.88 8.94 -5.48
C THR A 213 12.69 9.09 -6.74
N ALA A 214 13.23 7.97 -7.23
CA ALA A 214 13.95 7.88 -8.51
C ALA A 214 13.09 7.15 -9.54
N TYR A 215 13.10 7.64 -10.77
CA TYR A 215 12.34 7.11 -11.90
C TYR A 215 13.27 6.53 -12.97
N GLY A 216 12.94 5.36 -13.52
CA GLY A 216 13.78 4.61 -14.47
C GLY A 216 13.84 5.16 -15.90
N GLY A 217 13.10 6.21 -16.24
CA GLY A 217 13.11 6.80 -17.58
C GLY A 217 14.31 7.74 -17.79
N SER A 218 14.95 7.66 -18.95
CA SER A 218 15.99 8.63 -19.33
C SER A 218 15.40 10.05 -19.39
N GLY A 219 15.84 10.94 -18.49
CA GLY A 219 15.37 12.32 -18.40
C GLY A 219 14.29 12.59 -17.37
N SER A 220 13.82 11.59 -16.63
CA SER A 220 12.95 11.83 -15.49
C SER A 220 13.79 12.27 -14.28
N PRO A 221 13.54 13.46 -13.72
CA PRO A 221 14.30 13.92 -12.56
C PRO A 221 13.88 13.14 -11.31
N ASP A 222 14.86 12.88 -10.46
CA ASP A 222 14.59 12.42 -9.10
C ASP A 222 13.83 13.48 -8.33
N VAL A 223 12.93 13.04 -7.45
CA VAL A 223 12.10 13.95 -6.64
C VAL A 223 12.35 13.68 -5.17
N THR A 224 12.77 14.71 -4.46
CA THR A 224 12.93 14.70 -3.01
C THR A 224 11.82 15.52 -2.37
N GLN A 225 11.23 14.97 -1.32
CA GLN A 225 10.28 15.65 -0.45
C GLN A 225 10.77 15.56 0.99
N GLU A 226 10.80 16.68 1.67
CA GLU A 226 11.18 16.75 3.07
C GLU A 226 10.16 17.59 3.84
N VAL A 227 9.71 17.09 4.97
CA VAL A 227 8.71 17.74 5.82
C VAL A 227 9.09 17.55 7.27
N ALA A 228 9.25 18.64 8.00
CA ALA A 228 9.44 18.66 9.44
C ALA A 228 8.30 19.44 10.09
N ARG A 229 7.65 18.85 11.12
CA ARG A 229 6.57 19.48 11.90
C ARG A 229 6.84 19.37 13.38
N ALA A 230 6.50 20.43 14.10
CA ALA A 230 6.34 20.43 15.55
C ALA A 230 4.86 20.71 15.85
N THR A 231 4.31 19.99 16.80
CA THR A 231 2.91 20.12 17.24
C THR A 231 2.89 20.38 18.74
N LEU A 232 2.18 21.41 19.14
CA LEU A 232 1.79 21.66 20.52
C LEU A 232 0.38 21.12 20.71
N PHE A 233 0.20 20.25 21.70
CA PHE A 233 -1.07 19.74 22.13
C PHE A 233 -1.58 20.58 23.33
N ILE A 234 -2.87 20.92 23.31
CA ILE A 234 -3.56 21.60 24.39
C ILE A 234 -4.75 20.73 24.78
N ASN A 235 -4.62 20.00 25.88
CA ASN A 235 -5.65 19.10 26.39
C ASN A 235 -6.70 19.92 27.18
N VAL A 236 -7.71 20.43 26.49
CA VAL A 236 -8.75 21.29 27.09
C VAL A 236 -9.63 20.47 28.04
N THR A 237 -10.01 19.26 27.61
CA THR A 237 -10.69 18.26 28.44
C THR A 237 -10.12 16.87 28.11
N PRO A 238 -10.42 15.84 28.92
CA PRO A 238 -10.03 14.47 28.55
C PRO A 238 -10.57 14.01 27.19
N GLN A 239 -11.67 14.62 26.70
CA GLN A 239 -12.32 14.29 25.44
C GLN A 239 -11.96 15.24 24.30
N PHE A 240 -11.38 16.41 24.60
CA PHE A 240 -11.13 17.44 23.59
C PHE A 240 -9.72 18.01 23.70
N ARG A 241 -8.99 17.90 22.59
CA ARG A 241 -7.63 18.39 22.43
C ARG A 241 -7.53 19.30 21.23
N LEU A 242 -6.85 20.42 21.40
CA LEU A 242 -6.44 21.31 20.32
C LEU A 242 -4.99 21.02 19.91
N ARG A 243 -4.66 21.32 18.67
CA ARG A 243 -3.31 21.23 18.12
C ARG A 243 -2.92 22.54 17.45
N ALA A 244 -1.74 23.06 17.79
CA ALA A 244 -1.08 24.11 17.04
C ALA A 244 0.13 23.47 16.31
N ILE A 245 0.27 23.71 15.01
CA ILE A 245 1.25 23.06 14.15
C ILE A 245 2.11 24.12 13.50
N GLY A 246 3.44 23.94 13.62
CA GLY A 246 4.45 24.73 12.93
C GLY A 246 5.46 23.81 12.27
N GLY A 247 6.01 24.23 11.12
CA GLY A 247 6.97 23.37 10.44
C GLY A 247 7.58 23.99 9.19
N ARG A 248 8.37 23.17 8.53
CA ARG A 248 8.99 23.49 7.22
C ARG A 248 8.84 22.32 6.28
N GLU A 249 8.76 22.63 5.00
CA GLU A 249 8.78 21.65 3.93
C GLU A 249 9.68 22.13 2.79
N GLU A 250 10.34 21.19 2.17
CA GLU A 250 11.13 21.36 0.96
C GLU A 250 10.76 20.26 -0.02
N ASN A 251 10.42 20.66 -1.25
CA ASN A 251 9.95 19.71 -2.25
C ASN A 251 10.60 20.04 -3.60
N ASP A 252 11.21 19.03 -4.20
CA ASP A 252 11.67 19.05 -5.58
C ASP A 252 10.57 18.47 -6.48
N TYR A 253 9.67 19.32 -6.97
CA TYR A 253 8.77 18.88 -8.03
C TYR A 253 9.46 19.00 -9.40
N ALA A 254 9.13 18.09 -10.31
CA ALA A 254 9.72 18.03 -11.66
C ALA A 254 9.70 19.36 -12.43
N VAL A 255 8.82 20.28 -12.08
CA VAL A 255 8.65 21.62 -12.71
C VAL A 255 9.32 22.72 -11.90
N ARG A 256 9.49 22.54 -10.58
CA ARG A 256 10.08 23.54 -9.68
C ARG A 256 10.97 22.84 -8.65
N ARG A 257 12.27 22.91 -8.82
CA ARG A 257 13.24 22.35 -7.88
C ARG A 257 13.45 23.27 -6.68
N GLY A 258 13.58 22.68 -5.48
CA GLY A 258 13.96 23.40 -4.27
C GLY A 258 12.90 24.35 -3.73
N GLU A 259 11.62 24.11 -3.98
CA GLU A 259 10.56 24.95 -3.42
C GLU A 259 10.46 24.71 -1.91
N ARG A 260 10.71 25.79 -1.14
CA ARG A 260 10.70 25.77 0.32
C ARG A 260 9.51 26.54 0.86
N GLY A 261 8.89 26.02 1.90
CA GLY A 261 7.76 26.66 2.54
C GLY A 261 7.71 26.44 4.04
N THR A 262 7.00 27.34 4.71
CA THR A 262 6.68 27.23 6.12
C THR A 262 5.29 26.61 6.26
N ILE A 263 5.18 25.62 7.14
CA ILE A 263 3.92 25.01 7.52
C ILE A 263 3.40 25.74 8.75
N VAL A 264 2.17 26.23 8.68
CA VAL A 264 1.44 26.77 9.84
C VAL A 264 0.03 26.22 9.79
N GLY A 265 -0.40 25.63 10.91
CA GLY A 265 -1.71 25.00 10.96
C GLY A 265 -2.26 24.83 12.35
N GLY A 266 -3.44 24.28 12.38
CA GLY A 266 -4.13 23.92 13.60
C GLY A 266 -5.05 22.74 13.37
N GLY A 267 -5.45 22.14 14.46
CA GLY A 267 -6.36 21.01 14.43
C GLY A 267 -6.98 20.74 15.78
N PHE A 268 -7.84 19.76 15.80
CA PHE A 268 -8.48 19.28 17.00
C PHE A 268 -8.71 17.77 16.96
N ASP A 269 -8.75 17.17 18.13
CA ASP A 269 -9.21 15.80 18.37
C ASP A 269 -10.35 15.86 19.38
N TRP A 270 -11.50 15.32 19.02
CA TRP A 270 -12.69 15.32 19.85
C TRP A 270 -13.28 13.91 19.94
N ASN A 271 -13.26 13.37 21.14
CA ASN A 271 -13.78 12.03 21.44
C ASN A 271 -14.98 12.17 22.42
N PRO A 272 -16.14 12.64 21.96
CA PRO A 272 -17.30 12.89 22.86
C PRO A 272 -17.81 11.61 23.54
N SER A 273 -17.48 10.46 22.98
CA SER A 273 -17.76 9.15 23.57
C SER A 273 -16.72 8.12 23.09
N PRO A 274 -16.59 6.97 23.77
CA PRO A 274 -15.72 5.87 23.29
C PRO A 274 -16.10 5.33 21.91
N ARG A 275 -17.25 5.71 21.38
CA ARG A 275 -17.80 5.26 20.10
C ARG A 275 -17.74 6.32 19.01
N THR A 276 -17.32 7.52 19.34
CA THR A 276 -17.30 8.64 18.40
C THR A 276 -15.97 9.34 18.49
N GLN A 277 -15.29 9.45 17.37
CA GLN A 277 -14.03 10.15 17.23
C GLN A 277 -14.13 11.14 16.06
N VAL A 278 -13.77 12.37 16.30
CA VAL A 278 -13.70 13.42 15.28
C VAL A 278 -12.33 14.05 15.35
N ALA A 279 -11.61 14.07 14.26
CA ALA A 279 -10.31 14.73 14.16
C ALA A 279 -10.26 15.61 12.92
N GLY A 280 -9.80 16.83 13.10
CA GLY A 280 -9.67 17.79 12.00
C GLY A 280 -8.34 18.51 12.06
N THR A 281 -7.72 18.71 10.89
CA THR A 281 -6.48 19.47 10.75
C THR A 281 -6.58 20.36 9.51
N THR A 282 -6.05 21.56 9.60
CA THR A 282 -5.83 22.45 8.46
C THR A 282 -4.44 23.05 8.55
N GLU A 283 -3.72 23.01 7.43
CA GLU A 283 -2.34 23.52 7.33
C GLU A 283 -2.19 24.40 6.08
N LYS A 284 -1.47 25.51 6.21
CA LYS A 284 -0.96 26.22 5.06
C LYS A 284 0.34 25.54 4.63
N ARG A 285 0.41 25.13 3.38
CA ARG A 285 1.50 24.36 2.76
C ARG A 285 1.97 25.05 1.48
N ILE A 286 3.05 24.57 0.86
CA ILE A 286 3.54 25.09 -0.44
C ILE A 286 2.45 25.04 -1.52
N PHE A 287 1.69 23.95 -1.59
CA PHE A 287 0.62 23.79 -2.58
C PHE A 287 -0.71 24.50 -2.22
N GLY A 288 -0.70 25.32 -1.18
CA GLY A 288 -1.89 25.99 -0.66
C GLY A 288 -2.39 25.41 0.65
N ARG A 289 -3.70 25.32 0.86
CA ARG A 289 -4.28 24.75 2.09
C ARG A 289 -4.47 23.24 1.96
N GLY A 290 -3.85 22.48 2.86
CA GLY A 290 -4.15 21.10 3.15
C GLY A 290 -5.24 20.99 4.22
N HIS A 291 -6.08 19.97 4.10
CA HIS A 291 -7.13 19.66 5.05
C HIS A 291 -7.20 18.15 5.28
N ASP A 292 -7.47 17.76 6.50
CA ASP A 292 -7.79 16.37 6.85
C ASP A 292 -8.89 16.41 7.88
N LEU A 293 -10.01 15.77 7.60
CA LEU A 293 -11.15 15.61 8.52
C LEU A 293 -11.51 14.13 8.53
N ARG A 294 -11.61 13.57 9.72
CA ARG A 294 -12.04 12.18 9.94
C ARG A 294 -13.11 12.16 11.02
N ILE A 295 -14.18 11.43 10.73
CA ILE A 295 -15.28 11.20 11.65
C ILE A 295 -15.54 9.71 11.70
N ASN A 296 -15.34 9.09 12.84
CA ASN A 296 -15.64 7.69 13.08
C ASN A 296 -16.73 7.60 14.13
N HIS A 297 -17.79 6.88 13.81
CA HIS A 297 -18.88 6.63 14.74
C HIS A 297 -19.31 5.18 14.68
N ARG A 298 -19.34 4.50 15.82
CA ARG A 298 -19.68 3.06 15.90
C ARG A 298 -20.86 2.86 16.83
N ARG A 299 -21.84 2.10 16.37
CA ARG A 299 -22.96 1.56 17.16
C ARG A 299 -22.96 0.03 17.11
N ALA A 300 -23.84 -0.59 17.88
CA ALA A 300 -23.92 -2.06 17.94
C ALA A 300 -24.19 -2.72 16.58
N ARG A 301 -24.85 -2.04 15.66
CA ARG A 301 -25.24 -2.58 14.34
C ARG A 301 -24.80 -1.70 13.15
N SER A 302 -24.04 -0.64 13.37
CA SER A 302 -23.59 0.25 12.31
C SER A 302 -22.26 0.89 12.66
N ALA A 303 -21.40 1.05 11.65
CA ALA A 303 -20.18 1.84 11.73
C ALA A 303 -20.19 2.86 10.60
N TRP A 304 -19.82 4.09 10.94
CA TRP A 304 -19.75 5.20 10.01
C TRP A 304 -18.33 5.73 10.01
N GLU A 305 -17.73 5.80 8.84
CA GLU A 305 -16.44 6.44 8.64
C GLU A 305 -16.59 7.49 7.54
N LEU A 306 -16.39 8.76 7.92
CA LEU A 306 -16.34 9.86 6.96
C LEU A 306 -14.94 10.46 6.97
N GLY A 307 -14.31 10.53 5.82
CA GLY A 307 -13.00 11.14 5.64
C GLY A 307 -13.02 12.16 4.51
N TRP A 308 -12.46 13.33 4.77
CA TRP A 308 -12.21 14.32 3.75
C TRP A 308 -10.78 14.80 3.86
N SER A 309 -10.01 14.67 2.79
CA SER A 309 -8.61 15.08 2.76
C SER A 309 -8.24 15.83 1.49
N ARG A 310 -7.28 16.73 1.62
CA ARG A 310 -6.60 17.40 0.52
C ARG A 310 -5.12 17.48 0.82
N ASP A 311 -4.33 16.70 0.10
CA ASP A 311 -2.86 16.65 0.27
C ASP A 311 -2.17 16.33 -1.07
N ILE A 312 -0.85 16.40 -1.11
CA ILE A 312 -0.04 15.94 -2.22
C ILE A 312 0.16 14.43 -2.14
N SER A 313 0.06 13.76 -3.28
CA SER A 313 0.22 12.32 -3.40
C SER A 313 1.02 11.95 -4.64
N SER A 314 1.69 10.81 -4.59
CA SER A 314 2.31 10.15 -5.74
C SER A 314 1.74 8.74 -5.93
N SER A 315 1.92 8.18 -7.12
CA SER A 315 1.48 6.81 -7.42
C SER A 315 2.12 5.78 -6.50
N LEU A 316 3.41 5.93 -6.16
CA LEU A 316 4.11 5.04 -5.23
C LEU A 316 3.59 5.12 -3.80
N GLN A 317 3.30 6.33 -3.32
CA GLN A 317 2.68 6.51 -2.00
C GLN A 317 1.28 5.89 -1.96
N ASN A 318 0.53 5.97 -3.05
CA ASN A 318 -0.76 5.31 -3.17
C ASN A 318 -0.64 3.79 -3.18
N LEU A 319 0.35 3.21 -3.87
CA LEU A 319 0.63 1.78 -3.83
C LEU A 319 0.97 1.29 -2.42
N ALA A 320 1.78 2.03 -1.68
CA ALA A 320 2.10 1.71 -0.30
C ALA A 320 0.86 1.70 0.60
N SER A 321 -0.12 2.56 0.32
CA SER A 321 -1.37 2.65 1.10
C SER A 321 -2.42 1.59 0.74
N ILE A 322 -2.25 0.83 -0.34
CA ILE A 322 -3.18 -0.24 -0.75
C ILE A 322 -3.24 -1.36 0.30
N TYR A 323 -2.13 -1.63 0.99
CA TYR A 323 -2.09 -2.64 2.05
C TYR A 323 -2.74 -2.17 3.36
N ASP A 324 -3.01 -0.88 3.50
CA ASP A 324 -3.70 -0.28 4.65
C ASP A 324 -5.09 0.23 4.25
N ASP A 325 -5.77 -0.53 3.38
CA ASP A 325 -7.12 -0.18 2.94
C ASP A 325 -8.12 -0.24 4.10
N PRO A 326 -8.69 0.90 4.47
CA PRO A 326 -9.64 0.94 5.58
C PRO A 326 -10.92 0.13 5.30
N VAL A 327 -11.33 0.00 4.03
CA VAL A 327 -12.51 -0.80 3.67
C VAL A 327 -12.20 -2.29 3.83
N PHE A 328 -11.06 -2.74 3.29
CA PHE A 328 -10.63 -4.12 3.51
C PHE A 328 -10.49 -4.44 5.00
N ARG A 329 -9.82 -3.57 5.76
CA ARG A 329 -9.63 -3.73 7.19
C ARG A 329 -10.96 -3.77 7.96
N LEU A 330 -11.91 -2.89 7.61
CA LEU A 330 -13.23 -2.86 8.23
C LEU A 330 -13.96 -4.21 8.09
N PHE A 331 -14.02 -4.75 6.86
CA PHE A 331 -14.65 -6.04 6.61
C PHE A 331 -13.87 -7.20 7.20
N TYR A 332 -12.54 -7.14 7.15
CA TYR A 332 -11.68 -8.14 7.76
C TYR A 332 -11.86 -8.21 9.30
N GLU A 333 -11.95 -7.06 9.97
CA GLU A 333 -12.22 -6.99 11.40
C GLU A 333 -13.68 -7.38 11.74
N ALA A 334 -14.63 -7.01 10.89
CA ALA A 334 -16.03 -7.41 11.08
C ALA A 334 -16.23 -8.94 11.00
N LEU A 335 -15.47 -9.60 10.16
CA LEU A 335 -15.50 -11.07 10.03
C LEU A 335 -14.70 -11.78 11.14
N ALA A 336 -13.94 -11.06 11.97
CA ALA A 336 -13.11 -11.69 13.00
C ALA A 336 -13.88 -12.50 14.04
N ALA A 337 -15.15 -12.15 14.29
CA ALA A 337 -16.00 -12.89 15.22
C ALA A 337 -16.60 -14.16 14.62
N SER A 338 -16.78 -14.20 13.30
CA SER A 338 -17.39 -15.35 12.59
C SER A 338 -16.35 -16.29 11.99
N GLU A 339 -15.18 -15.77 11.66
CA GLU A 339 -14.07 -16.54 11.10
C GLU A 339 -12.77 -16.25 11.86
N PRO A 340 -12.38 -17.10 12.80
CA PRO A 340 -11.16 -16.95 13.58
C PRO A 340 -9.89 -17.14 12.75
N ASP A 341 -9.94 -17.97 11.69
CA ASP A 341 -8.80 -18.22 10.82
C ASP A 341 -8.46 -16.98 9.97
N PRO A 342 -7.28 -16.39 10.14
CA PRO A 342 -6.92 -15.17 9.44
C PRO A 342 -6.80 -15.36 7.92
N VAL A 343 -6.47 -16.56 7.43
CA VAL A 343 -6.37 -16.82 5.99
C VAL A 343 -7.75 -16.93 5.36
N GLU A 344 -8.63 -17.66 5.99
CA GLU A 344 -10.00 -17.84 5.54
C GLU A 344 -10.77 -16.51 5.65
N ARG A 345 -10.55 -15.76 6.71
CA ARG A 345 -11.09 -14.42 6.89
C ARG A 345 -10.65 -13.47 5.77
N GLU A 346 -9.37 -13.50 5.36
CA GLU A 346 -8.89 -12.70 4.25
C GLU A 346 -9.55 -13.11 2.91
N ARG A 347 -9.72 -14.41 2.68
CA ARG A 347 -10.43 -14.95 1.52
C ARG A 347 -11.89 -14.48 1.48
N LEU A 348 -12.60 -14.65 2.58
CA LEU A 348 -14.00 -14.23 2.73
C LEU A 348 -14.16 -12.70 2.60
N THR A 349 -13.23 -11.94 3.16
CA THR A 349 -13.22 -10.46 3.00
C THR A 349 -13.11 -10.07 1.54
N ARG A 350 -12.22 -10.70 0.79
CA ARG A 350 -12.06 -10.41 -0.65
C ARG A 350 -13.29 -10.81 -1.44
N GLU A 351 -13.86 -11.98 -1.17
CA GLU A 351 -15.06 -12.46 -1.83
C GLU A 351 -16.26 -11.56 -1.57
N LEU A 352 -16.42 -11.11 -0.32
CA LEU A 352 -17.45 -10.16 0.06
C LEU A 352 -17.27 -8.81 -0.65
N LEU A 353 -16.05 -8.29 -0.69
CA LEU A 353 -15.74 -7.05 -1.40
C LEU A 353 -15.99 -7.16 -2.92
N GLN A 354 -15.67 -8.30 -3.52
CA GLN A 354 -16.00 -8.58 -4.92
C GLN A 354 -17.51 -8.59 -5.17
N THR A 355 -18.26 -9.24 -4.29
CA THR A 355 -19.73 -9.31 -4.38
C THR A 355 -20.38 -7.94 -4.24
N LEU A 356 -19.79 -7.07 -3.42
CA LEU A 356 -20.23 -5.69 -3.24
C LEU A 356 -19.78 -4.74 -4.37
N GLY A 357 -19.10 -5.27 -5.41
CA GLY A 357 -18.62 -4.48 -6.53
C GLY A 357 -17.29 -3.75 -6.29
N TYR A 358 -16.67 -3.98 -5.13
CA TYR A 358 -15.27 -3.63 -4.91
C TYR A 358 -14.45 -4.74 -5.54
N GLY A 359 -13.92 -4.53 -6.75
CA GLY A 359 -13.20 -5.54 -7.51
C GLY A 359 -12.06 -6.19 -6.73
N SER A 360 -11.60 -7.36 -7.18
CA SER A 360 -10.57 -8.19 -6.53
C SER A 360 -9.23 -7.50 -6.23
N GLY A 361 -9.06 -6.29 -6.72
CA GLY A 361 -7.96 -5.41 -6.41
C GLY A 361 -8.25 -4.41 -5.32
N GLY A 362 -9.43 -4.42 -4.72
CA GLY A 362 -9.83 -3.50 -3.66
C GLY A 362 -9.47 -2.11 -3.94
N LEU A 363 -9.45 -1.61 -4.96
CA LEU A 363 -9.01 -0.43 -5.23
C LEU A 363 -8.12 -0.07 -6.22
N ARG A 364 -8.54 0.70 -6.98
CA ARG A 364 -7.75 1.57 -7.80
C ARG A 364 -6.67 0.83 -8.55
N ASP A 365 -6.95 0.48 -9.77
CA ASP A 365 -5.90 0.40 -10.77
C ASP A 365 -4.99 1.60 -10.57
N SER A 366 -3.90 1.38 -9.83
CA SER A 366 -2.90 2.40 -9.61
C SER A 366 -2.16 2.55 -10.93
N VAL A 367 -2.56 3.52 -11.70
CA VAL A 367 -1.76 3.95 -12.84
C VAL A 367 -0.43 4.41 -12.27
N VAL A 368 0.61 3.63 -12.53
CA VAL A 368 1.97 4.00 -12.18
C VAL A 368 2.33 5.22 -13.04
N SER A 369 2.38 6.36 -12.41
CA SER A 369 2.66 7.65 -13.03
C SER A 369 3.85 8.31 -12.34
N THR A 370 4.68 9.00 -13.11
CA THR A 370 5.81 9.79 -12.60
C THR A 370 5.36 11.15 -12.05
N ASN A 371 4.06 11.43 -12.03
CA ASN A 371 3.54 12.73 -11.66
C ASN A 371 3.11 12.79 -10.20
N TYR A 372 3.39 13.92 -9.57
CA TYR A 372 2.80 14.33 -8.29
C TYR A 372 1.54 15.15 -8.57
N PHE A 373 0.52 14.94 -7.76
CA PHE A 373 -0.76 15.64 -7.92
C PHE A 373 -1.35 16.00 -6.56
N VAL A 374 -2.14 17.07 -6.52
CA VAL A 374 -2.95 17.42 -5.35
C VAL A 374 -4.18 16.53 -5.36
N ASP A 375 -4.24 15.61 -4.43
CA ASP A 375 -5.34 14.67 -4.29
C ASP A 375 -6.41 15.23 -3.36
N ARG A 376 -7.67 15.11 -3.76
CA ARG A 376 -8.83 15.43 -2.94
C ARG A 376 -9.67 14.18 -2.81
N ARG A 377 -9.83 13.70 -1.60
CA ARG A 377 -10.57 12.47 -1.33
C ARG A 377 -11.73 12.76 -0.41
N LEU A 378 -12.88 12.24 -0.77
CA LEU A 378 -14.02 12.06 0.11
C LEU A 378 -14.26 10.56 0.24
N ARG A 379 -14.36 10.07 1.47
CA ARG A 379 -14.72 8.69 1.80
C ARG A 379 -15.93 8.72 2.71
N ALA A 380 -16.89 7.85 2.47
CA ALA A 380 -18.09 7.71 3.28
C ALA A 380 -18.43 6.23 3.44
#